data_70f3f309ab0f6e35bc6e2f16339b1ec2
#
_entry.id   70f3f309ab0f6e35bc6e2f16339b1ec2
#
_cell.length_a   1.000
_cell.length_b   1.000
_cell.length_c   1.000
_cell.angle_alpha   90.00
_cell.angle_beta   90.00
_cell.angle_gamma   90.00
#
_symmetry.space_group_name_H-M   'P 1'
#
loop_
_entity.id
_entity.type
_entity.pdbx_description
1 polymer ?
#
loop_
_entity_poly.entity_id
_entity_poly.type
_entity_poly.pdbx_seq_one_letter_code
_entity_poly.pdbx_strand_id
1 'polypeptide(L)'
;MPETQSTAKGLLGWLDKRYGVSPLIDYMRHKEVPIGVHSLVWYYLGGATLFFFCVQVATGALLLMYYQPGLTTSYESIHYITTKVPFGWLIRSVHCWSAHLMIVSLVTHMFSTMFLKAYRPPRELTWVTGFLLLAIALGFGFSGYLLPWNELAFFATSVGTDSVKAVPYLGEWLLTVLRGGPDVTINTLYRFFALHVVILPLSIVAIMGTHLLFIQRQGMAAPVGHDKAPRGMRFFPDFMLRDLLLWLILLIVLTCLAVFLPYGPAFPGSPGSWARKPMRWRQRTLASSPSGTFCGSTSS
;
A
#
# COMPACT_ATOMS: atom_id res chain seq x y z
N MET A 1 5.27 41.48 24.54
CA MET A 1 5.78 40.57 23.53
C MET A 1 5.88 41.37 22.23
N PRO A 2 7.05 41.58 21.64
CA PRO A 2 7.18 42.36 20.42
C PRO A 2 6.71 41.52 19.23
N GLU A 3 5.79 42.06 18.46
CA GLU A 3 5.34 41.53 17.16
C GLU A 3 6.51 41.52 16.19
N THR A 4 7.03 40.35 15.91
CA THR A 4 7.91 40.12 14.75
C THR A 4 7.05 40.17 13.49
N GLN A 5 6.79 41.37 12.97
CA GLN A 5 6.23 41.57 11.64
C GLN A 5 7.26 41.09 10.63
N SER A 6 7.13 39.83 10.22
CA SER A 6 7.82 39.29 9.04
C SER A 6 7.18 39.91 7.79
N THR A 7 7.84 40.87 7.18
CA THR A 7 7.54 41.36 5.83
C THR A 7 7.98 40.33 4.78
N ALA A 8 7.34 39.17 4.74
CA ALA A 8 7.50 38.23 3.66
C ALA A 8 6.88 38.86 2.40
N LYS A 9 7.71 39.49 1.56
CA LYS A 9 7.30 40.04 0.25
C LYS A 9 7.15 38.85 -0.71
N GLY A 10 5.98 38.66 -1.33
CA GLY A 10 5.73 37.62 -2.33
C GLY A 10 4.65 36.60 -1.95
N LEU A 11 4.65 35.44 -2.60
CA LEU A 11 3.67 34.36 -2.45
C LEU A 11 3.54 33.89 -0.98
N LEU A 12 4.66 33.77 -0.27
CA LEU A 12 4.66 33.35 1.14
C LEU A 12 3.94 34.35 2.03
N GLY A 13 4.16 35.65 1.84
CA GLY A 13 3.44 36.70 2.61
C GLY A 13 1.95 36.74 2.26
N TRP A 14 1.59 36.46 1.03
CA TRP A 14 0.20 36.34 0.61
C TRP A 14 -0.50 35.14 1.25
N LEU A 15 0.18 33.98 1.30
CA LEU A 15 -0.31 32.77 1.97
C LEU A 15 -0.42 32.98 3.48
N ASP A 16 0.57 33.62 4.09
CA ASP A 16 0.59 33.82 5.53
C ASP A 16 -0.56 34.71 6.02
N LYS A 17 -0.87 35.78 5.30
CA LYS A 17 -2.01 36.66 5.61
C LYS A 17 -3.37 35.94 5.54
N ARG A 18 -3.50 34.85 4.77
CA ARG A 18 -4.76 34.10 4.57
C ARG A 18 -4.87 32.84 5.42
N TYR A 19 -3.76 32.14 5.60
CA TYR A 19 -3.75 30.81 6.17
C TYR A 19 -2.87 30.69 7.43
N GLY A 20 -2.15 31.78 7.81
CA GLY A 20 -1.28 31.74 8.99
C GLY A 20 -0.18 30.68 8.88
N VAL A 21 0.53 30.62 7.77
CA VAL A 21 1.55 29.56 7.51
C VAL A 21 2.84 29.77 8.29
N SER A 22 3.13 31.01 8.73
CA SER A 22 4.35 31.33 9.50
C SER A 22 4.49 30.49 10.77
N PRO A 23 3.46 30.31 11.63
CA PRO A 23 3.59 29.47 12.82
C PRO A 23 3.91 28.02 12.52
N LEU A 24 3.40 27.47 11.41
CA LEU A 24 3.69 26.10 10.96
C LEU A 24 5.15 25.99 10.48
N ILE A 25 5.62 26.96 9.71
CA ILE A 25 7.02 27.01 9.24
C ILE A 25 7.97 27.14 10.44
N ASP A 26 7.66 28.00 11.38
CA ASP A 26 8.48 28.18 12.58
C ASP A 26 8.49 26.92 13.46
N TYR A 27 7.35 26.27 13.61
CA TYR A 27 7.28 24.96 14.28
C TYR A 27 8.18 23.92 13.60
N MET A 28 8.13 23.79 12.27
CA MET A 28 8.98 22.85 11.53
C MET A 28 10.48 23.17 11.64
N ARG A 29 10.84 24.46 11.67
CA ARG A 29 12.24 24.90 11.80
C ARG A 29 12.83 24.64 13.18
N HIS A 30 12.01 24.76 14.24
CA HIS A 30 12.45 24.53 15.60
C HIS A 30 12.34 23.08 16.06
N LYS A 31 11.68 22.23 15.26
CA LYS A 31 11.59 20.80 15.56
C LYS A 31 12.94 20.12 15.32
N GLU A 32 13.41 19.40 16.33
CA GLU A 32 14.62 18.60 16.25
C GLU A 32 14.29 17.11 16.18
N VAL A 33 15.10 16.35 15.42
CA VAL A 33 15.05 14.89 15.33
C VAL A 33 16.23 14.35 16.15
N PRO A 34 16.00 13.50 17.16
CA PRO A 34 17.08 12.94 17.98
C PRO A 34 17.83 11.86 17.17
N ILE A 35 18.92 12.26 16.54
CA ILE A 35 19.74 11.35 15.70
C ILE A 35 21.04 11.07 16.42
N GLY A 36 21.26 9.79 16.74
CA GLY A 36 22.58 9.28 17.09
C GLY A 36 23.39 8.95 15.82
N VAL A 37 24.72 9.05 15.90
CA VAL A 37 25.65 8.87 14.77
C VAL A 37 25.44 7.53 14.02
N HIS A 38 25.03 6.47 14.72
CA HIS A 38 24.84 5.13 14.16
C HIS A 38 23.38 4.79 13.79
N SER A 39 22.41 5.67 14.07
CA SER A 39 20.97 5.38 13.93
C SER A 39 20.34 6.03 12.71
N LEU A 40 21.11 6.72 11.87
CA LEU A 40 20.61 7.62 10.83
C LEU A 40 19.64 6.95 9.86
N VAL A 41 19.97 5.76 9.35
CA VAL A 41 19.19 5.07 8.32
C VAL A 41 17.81 4.63 8.84
N TRP A 42 17.72 4.20 10.09
CA TRP A 42 16.48 3.70 10.67
C TRP A 42 15.36 4.73 10.77
N TYR A 43 15.71 6.01 10.90
CA TYR A 43 14.74 7.10 11.01
C TYR A 43 14.08 7.47 9.68
N TYR A 44 14.71 7.10 8.55
CA TYR A 44 14.17 7.38 7.21
C TYR A 44 13.27 6.27 6.66
N LEU A 45 13.19 5.10 7.30
CA LEU A 45 12.38 3.98 6.81
C LEU A 45 10.88 4.31 6.73
N GLY A 46 10.37 5.12 7.68
CA GLY A 46 9.00 5.61 7.62
C GLY A 46 8.75 6.52 6.41
N GLY A 47 9.69 7.41 6.10
CA GLY A 47 9.67 8.25 4.89
C GLY A 47 9.73 7.43 3.61
N ALA A 48 10.61 6.42 3.55
CA ALA A 48 10.69 5.49 2.43
C ALA A 48 9.36 4.74 2.18
N THR A 49 8.72 4.27 3.25
CA THR A 49 7.40 3.62 3.15
C THR A 49 6.33 4.58 2.64
N LEU A 50 6.33 5.82 3.12
CA LEU A 50 5.43 6.87 2.66
C LEU A 50 5.64 7.19 1.17
N PHE A 51 6.90 7.24 0.72
CA PHE A 51 7.23 7.40 -0.70
C PHE A 51 6.57 6.31 -1.55
N PHE A 52 6.77 5.03 -1.21
CA PHE A 52 6.15 3.94 -1.96
C PHE A 52 4.62 3.98 -1.91
N PHE A 53 4.04 4.39 -0.79
CA PHE A 53 2.60 4.60 -0.71
C PHE A 53 2.10 5.68 -1.68
N CYS A 54 2.78 6.81 -1.78
CA CYS A 54 2.45 7.85 -2.76
C CYS A 54 2.54 7.33 -4.20
N VAL A 55 3.56 6.53 -4.51
CA VAL A 55 3.70 5.86 -5.82
C VAL A 55 2.54 4.90 -6.06
N GLN A 56 2.11 4.12 -5.05
CA GLN A 56 0.97 3.20 -5.15
C GLN A 56 -0.33 3.94 -5.49
N VAL A 57 -0.61 5.05 -4.81
CA VAL A 57 -1.80 5.87 -5.08
C VAL A 57 -1.77 6.42 -6.50
N ALA A 58 -0.65 7.02 -6.92
CA ALA A 58 -0.51 7.63 -8.23
C ALA A 58 -0.66 6.59 -9.36
N THR A 59 0.08 5.48 -9.26
CA THR A 59 0.03 4.43 -10.29
C THR A 59 -1.28 3.65 -10.27
N GLY A 60 -1.85 3.40 -9.08
CA GLY A 60 -3.16 2.74 -8.93
C GLY A 60 -4.29 3.54 -9.55
N ALA A 61 -4.31 4.86 -9.37
CA ALA A 61 -5.28 5.74 -10.02
C ALA A 61 -5.19 5.68 -11.55
N LEU A 62 -3.96 5.65 -12.11
CA LEU A 62 -3.77 5.51 -13.56
C LEU A 62 -4.21 4.15 -14.08
N LEU A 63 -3.92 3.06 -13.35
CA LEU A 63 -4.36 1.72 -13.73
C LEU A 63 -5.88 1.58 -13.67
N LEU A 64 -6.53 2.22 -12.69
CA LEU A 64 -7.98 2.18 -12.52
C LEU A 64 -8.74 2.77 -13.72
N MET A 65 -8.14 3.70 -14.46
CA MET A 65 -8.76 4.30 -15.65
C MET A 65 -9.04 3.27 -16.77
N TYR A 66 -8.29 2.16 -16.79
CA TYR A 66 -8.39 1.15 -17.85
C TYR A 66 -8.81 -0.22 -17.34
N TYR A 67 -8.70 -0.48 -16.03
CA TYR A 67 -9.04 -1.77 -15.47
C TYR A 67 -10.55 -1.97 -15.38
N GLN A 68 -11.02 -3.15 -15.83
CA GLN A 68 -12.42 -3.53 -15.83
C GLN A 68 -12.62 -4.85 -15.08
N PRO A 69 -13.24 -4.85 -13.88
CA PRO A 69 -13.50 -6.07 -13.14
C PRO A 69 -14.53 -6.93 -13.86
N GLY A 70 -14.26 -8.22 -14.03
CA GLY A 70 -15.16 -9.19 -14.66
C GLY A 70 -14.46 -10.51 -14.96
N LEU A 71 -15.24 -11.56 -15.29
CA LEU A 71 -14.72 -12.91 -15.50
C LEU A 71 -13.69 -13.00 -16.64
N THR A 72 -13.91 -12.27 -17.72
CA THR A 72 -13.01 -12.21 -18.89
C THR A 72 -12.30 -10.87 -18.93
N THR A 73 -13.01 -9.79 -18.65
CA THR A 73 -12.54 -8.41 -18.80
C THR A 73 -11.40 -8.06 -17.85
N SER A 74 -11.31 -8.66 -16.66
CA SER A 74 -10.19 -8.40 -15.73
C SER A 74 -8.85 -8.77 -16.34
N TYR A 75 -8.72 -10.00 -16.85
CA TYR A 75 -7.48 -10.44 -17.50
C TYR A 75 -7.21 -9.67 -18.79
N GLU A 76 -8.24 -9.46 -19.61
CA GLU A 76 -8.13 -8.76 -20.88
C GLU A 76 -7.76 -7.29 -20.70
N SER A 77 -8.32 -6.60 -19.69
CA SER A 77 -7.95 -5.21 -19.39
C SER A 77 -6.49 -5.09 -18.92
N ILE A 78 -5.99 -6.01 -18.10
CA ILE A 78 -4.58 -6.05 -17.72
C ILE A 78 -3.69 -6.29 -18.93
N HIS A 79 -4.08 -7.21 -19.82
CA HIS A 79 -3.35 -7.47 -21.06
C HIS A 79 -3.36 -6.22 -21.97
N TYR A 80 -4.52 -5.55 -22.11
CA TYR A 80 -4.66 -4.31 -22.87
C TYR A 80 -3.78 -3.19 -22.30
N ILE A 81 -3.81 -2.97 -20.98
CA ILE A 81 -2.94 -1.99 -20.30
C ILE A 81 -1.47 -2.27 -20.64
N THR A 82 -1.05 -3.54 -20.55
CA THR A 82 0.36 -3.90 -20.71
C THR A 82 0.84 -3.81 -22.16
N THR A 83 -0.04 -4.06 -23.16
CA THR A 83 0.37 -4.21 -24.56
C THR A 83 -0.08 -3.08 -25.48
N LYS A 84 -1.14 -2.35 -25.15
CA LYS A 84 -1.77 -1.35 -26.03
C LYS A 84 -1.71 0.08 -25.48
N VAL A 85 -1.79 0.26 -24.15
CA VAL A 85 -1.74 1.59 -23.54
C VAL A 85 -0.29 2.11 -23.57
N PRO A 86 -0.02 3.32 -24.09
CA PRO A 86 1.31 3.90 -24.03
C PRO A 86 1.83 3.96 -22.60
N PHE A 87 3.03 3.42 -22.35
CA PHE A 87 3.64 3.29 -21.02
C PHE A 87 2.83 2.48 -19.99
N GLY A 88 1.72 1.84 -20.38
CA GLY A 88 0.90 1.06 -19.46
C GLY A 88 1.66 -0.10 -18.80
N TRP A 89 2.56 -0.76 -19.55
CA TRP A 89 3.47 -1.77 -19.03
C TRP A 89 4.39 -1.22 -17.92
N LEU A 90 4.89 0.01 -18.09
CA LEU A 90 5.77 0.66 -17.13
C LEU A 90 5.00 1.05 -15.86
N ILE A 91 3.84 1.69 -15.99
CA ILE A 91 3.00 2.07 -14.86
C ILE A 91 2.61 0.84 -14.04
N ARG A 92 2.21 -0.25 -14.71
CA ARG A 92 1.89 -1.50 -14.03
C ARG A 92 3.11 -2.12 -13.35
N SER A 93 4.26 -2.11 -14.01
CA SER A 93 5.51 -2.62 -13.43
C SER A 93 5.94 -1.81 -12.20
N VAL A 94 5.87 -0.49 -12.26
CA VAL A 94 6.12 0.42 -11.14
C VAL A 94 5.15 0.11 -9.98
N HIS A 95 3.86 -0.07 -10.27
CA HIS A 95 2.86 -0.41 -9.25
C HIS A 95 3.19 -1.72 -8.53
N CYS A 96 3.53 -2.78 -9.27
CA CYS A 96 3.89 -4.08 -8.69
C CYS A 96 5.19 -4.01 -7.87
N TRP A 97 6.27 -3.42 -8.42
CA TRP A 97 7.55 -3.31 -7.72
C TRP A 97 7.47 -2.41 -6.49
N SER A 98 6.77 -1.29 -6.59
CA SER A 98 6.58 -0.41 -5.43
C SER A 98 5.75 -1.06 -4.32
N ALA A 99 4.80 -1.97 -4.64
CA ALA A 99 4.07 -2.75 -3.64
C ALA A 99 5.01 -3.68 -2.86
N HIS A 100 5.90 -4.40 -3.56
CA HIS A 100 6.88 -5.28 -2.91
C HIS A 100 7.85 -4.48 -2.02
N LEU A 101 8.40 -3.39 -2.55
CA LEU A 101 9.32 -2.53 -1.82
C LEU A 101 8.64 -1.84 -0.64
N MET A 102 7.37 -1.46 -0.76
CA MET A 102 6.59 -0.91 0.34
C MET A 102 6.44 -1.90 1.49
N ILE A 103 6.08 -3.16 1.21
CA ILE A 103 5.94 -4.19 2.25
C ILE A 103 7.30 -4.46 2.91
N VAL A 104 8.39 -4.60 2.13
CA VAL A 104 9.73 -4.81 2.67
C VAL A 104 10.15 -3.64 3.56
N SER A 105 9.98 -2.39 3.08
CA SER A 105 10.36 -1.19 3.86
C SER A 105 9.51 -1.06 5.12
N LEU A 106 8.21 -1.38 5.06
CA LEU A 106 7.28 -1.31 6.19
C LEU A 106 7.60 -2.35 7.26
N VAL A 107 7.90 -3.59 6.86
CA VAL A 107 8.36 -4.65 7.79
C VAL A 107 9.69 -4.25 8.43
N THR A 108 10.64 -3.75 7.65
CA THR A 108 11.94 -3.27 8.17
C THR A 108 11.74 -2.08 9.11
N HIS A 109 10.84 -1.16 8.79
CA HIS A 109 10.46 -0.04 9.66
C HIS A 109 9.89 -0.53 11.00
N MET A 110 8.99 -1.50 10.96
CA MET A 110 8.42 -2.06 12.18
C MET A 110 9.49 -2.75 13.05
N PHE A 111 10.40 -3.53 12.47
CA PHE A 111 11.51 -4.12 13.21
C PHE A 111 12.44 -3.04 13.78
N SER A 112 12.74 -1.98 13.02
CA SER A 112 13.58 -0.88 13.51
C SER A 112 12.95 -0.20 14.74
N THR A 113 11.65 0.07 14.72
CA THR A 113 10.94 0.68 15.87
C THR A 113 10.90 -0.26 17.08
N MET A 114 10.82 -1.58 16.84
CA MET A 114 10.87 -2.59 17.90
C MET A 114 12.27 -2.66 18.54
N PHE A 115 13.34 -2.74 17.76
CA PHE A 115 14.71 -2.80 18.28
C PHE A 115 15.15 -1.49 18.94
N LEU A 116 14.72 -0.34 18.42
CA LEU A 116 14.95 0.97 19.03
C LEU A 116 14.04 1.22 20.26
N LYS A 117 13.17 0.26 20.59
CA LYS A 117 12.21 0.36 21.71
C LYS A 117 11.32 1.61 21.62
N ALA A 118 11.01 2.05 20.39
CA ALA A 118 10.23 3.24 20.12
C ALA A 118 8.74 3.11 20.48
N TYR A 119 8.29 1.91 20.87
CA TYR A 119 6.94 1.61 21.35
C TYR A 119 6.69 2.00 22.82
N ARG A 120 7.76 2.38 23.57
CA ARG A 120 7.63 2.73 24.99
C ARG A 120 6.85 4.03 25.21
N PRO A 121 6.26 4.20 26.42
CA PRO A 121 5.56 5.43 26.75
C PRO A 121 6.34 6.70 26.36
N PRO A 122 5.68 7.69 25.79
CA PRO A 122 4.24 7.83 25.53
C PRO A 122 3.82 7.40 24.12
N ARG A 123 4.55 6.49 23.42
CA ARG A 123 4.40 6.18 21.98
C ARG A 123 3.67 4.86 21.67
N GLU A 124 2.92 4.31 22.63
CA GLU A 124 2.20 3.05 22.49
C GLU A 124 1.18 3.10 21.35
N LEU A 125 0.39 4.18 21.29
CA LEU A 125 -0.61 4.36 20.24
C LEU A 125 0.02 4.57 18.86
N THR A 126 1.20 5.20 18.80
CA THR A 126 1.97 5.31 17.55
C THR A 126 2.35 3.91 17.05
N TRP A 127 2.79 3.03 17.93
CA TRP A 127 3.15 1.65 17.58
C TRP A 127 1.93 0.84 17.15
N VAL A 128 0.80 0.94 17.87
CA VAL A 128 -0.46 0.25 17.52
C VAL A 128 -0.96 0.69 16.13
N THR A 129 -0.98 1.99 15.85
CA THR A 129 -1.38 2.50 14.54
C THR A 129 -0.41 2.05 13.44
N GLY A 130 0.89 1.97 13.71
CA GLY A 130 1.89 1.40 12.80
C GLY A 130 1.65 -0.08 12.49
N PHE A 131 1.28 -0.89 13.48
CA PHE A 131 0.90 -2.29 13.29
C PHE A 131 -0.37 -2.43 12.42
N LEU A 132 -1.37 -1.58 12.65
CA LEU A 132 -2.58 -1.56 11.83
C LEU A 132 -2.27 -1.17 10.38
N LEU A 133 -1.36 -0.22 10.15
CA LEU A 133 -0.90 0.14 8.81
C LEU A 133 -0.22 -1.04 8.10
N LEU A 134 0.60 -1.82 8.81
CA LEU A 134 1.18 -3.04 8.25
C LEU A 134 0.10 -4.06 7.87
N ALA A 135 -0.88 -4.29 8.74
CA ALA A 135 -1.98 -5.22 8.46
C ALA A 135 -2.79 -4.79 7.22
N ILE A 136 -3.08 -3.50 7.09
CA ILE A 136 -3.77 -2.95 5.92
C ILE A 136 -2.90 -3.08 4.66
N ALA A 137 -1.60 -2.82 4.74
CA ALA A 137 -0.68 -2.96 3.60
C ALA A 137 -0.59 -4.41 3.10
N LEU A 138 -0.58 -5.40 4.01
CA LEU A 138 -0.68 -6.81 3.64
C LEU A 138 -2.04 -7.13 2.99
N GLY A 139 -3.14 -6.54 3.49
CA GLY A 139 -4.46 -6.61 2.87
C GLY A 139 -4.48 -6.05 1.44
N PHE A 140 -3.77 -4.94 1.19
CA PHE A 140 -3.59 -4.41 -0.17
C PHE A 140 -2.85 -5.40 -1.07
N GLY A 141 -1.73 -5.97 -0.61
CA GLY A 141 -0.97 -6.95 -1.37
C GLY A 141 -1.84 -8.16 -1.75
N PHE A 142 -2.58 -8.70 -0.78
CA PHE A 142 -3.46 -9.84 -0.99
C PHE A 142 -4.64 -9.53 -1.92
N SER A 143 -5.34 -8.41 -1.68
CA SER A 143 -6.50 -8.02 -2.50
C SER A 143 -6.09 -7.67 -3.93
N GLY A 144 -4.98 -6.96 -4.13
CA GLY A 144 -4.47 -6.60 -5.45
C GLY A 144 -3.99 -7.79 -6.28
N TYR A 145 -3.52 -8.84 -5.60
CA TYR A 145 -3.05 -10.06 -6.26
C TYR A 145 -4.16 -10.82 -7.00
N LEU A 146 -5.41 -10.74 -6.56
CA LEU A 146 -6.56 -11.36 -7.23
C LEU A 146 -7.00 -10.62 -8.49
N LEU A 147 -6.80 -9.31 -8.57
CA LEU A 147 -7.40 -8.47 -9.63
C LEU A 147 -7.07 -8.90 -11.05
N PRO A 148 -5.87 -9.43 -11.40
CA PRO A 148 -5.60 -9.96 -12.73
C PRO A 148 -6.44 -11.16 -13.14
N TRP A 149 -7.12 -11.82 -12.22
CA TRP A 149 -8.02 -12.95 -12.44
C TRP A 149 -7.41 -14.07 -13.29
N ASN A 150 -6.16 -14.41 -13.02
CA ASN A 150 -5.48 -15.55 -13.63
C ASN A 150 -5.53 -16.79 -12.72
N GLU A 151 -5.11 -17.94 -13.21
CA GLU A 151 -5.13 -19.21 -12.46
C GLU A 151 -4.40 -19.11 -11.12
N LEU A 152 -3.23 -18.49 -11.11
CA LEU A 152 -2.44 -18.36 -9.89
C LEU A 152 -3.15 -17.47 -8.85
N ALA A 153 -3.65 -16.33 -9.28
CA ALA A 153 -4.38 -15.41 -8.42
C ALA A 153 -5.61 -16.08 -7.80
N PHE A 154 -6.31 -16.89 -8.59
CA PHE A 154 -7.46 -17.66 -8.12
C PHE A 154 -7.07 -18.68 -7.04
N PHE A 155 -6.06 -19.52 -7.28
CA PHE A 155 -5.63 -20.52 -6.31
C PHE A 155 -5.04 -19.89 -5.05
N ALA A 156 -4.23 -18.83 -5.19
CA ALA A 156 -3.70 -18.10 -4.03
C ALA A 156 -4.82 -17.49 -3.19
N THR A 157 -5.86 -16.95 -3.83
CA THR A 157 -7.02 -16.41 -3.10
C THR A 157 -7.83 -17.52 -2.45
N SER A 158 -8.00 -18.66 -3.11
CA SER A 158 -8.68 -19.83 -2.54
C SER A 158 -7.98 -20.28 -1.25
N VAL A 159 -6.67 -20.56 -1.33
CA VAL A 159 -5.87 -20.99 -0.18
C VAL A 159 -5.82 -19.92 0.91
N GLY A 160 -5.54 -18.65 0.53
CA GLY A 160 -5.43 -17.55 1.47
C GLY A 160 -6.73 -17.26 2.22
N THR A 161 -7.89 -17.34 1.53
CA THR A 161 -9.19 -17.16 2.20
C THR A 161 -9.62 -18.40 2.97
N ASP A 162 -9.23 -19.63 2.57
CA ASP A 162 -9.48 -20.82 3.37
C ASP A 162 -8.78 -20.78 4.74
N SER A 163 -7.61 -20.14 4.83
CA SER A 163 -6.92 -19.98 6.11
C SER A 163 -7.72 -19.17 7.14
N VAL A 164 -8.65 -18.31 6.68
CA VAL A 164 -9.54 -17.54 7.55
C VAL A 164 -10.50 -18.45 8.34
N LYS A 165 -10.81 -19.65 7.83
CA LYS A 165 -11.63 -20.65 8.56
C LYS A 165 -11.02 -21.08 9.88
N ALA A 166 -9.69 -20.93 10.06
CA ALA A 166 -9.01 -21.26 11.30
C ALA A 166 -9.37 -20.31 12.46
N VAL A 167 -10.04 -19.17 12.20
CA VAL A 167 -10.49 -18.25 13.24
C VAL A 167 -11.68 -18.87 13.98
N PRO A 168 -11.56 -19.16 15.29
CA PRO A 168 -12.64 -19.79 16.05
C PRO A 168 -13.91 -18.95 16.02
N TYR A 169 -15.06 -19.60 15.88
CA TYR A 169 -16.42 -19.04 15.87
C TYR A 169 -16.75 -18.07 14.72
N LEU A 170 -15.76 -17.34 14.17
CA LEU A 170 -15.98 -16.30 13.15
C LEU A 170 -15.50 -16.71 11.76
N GLY A 171 -14.73 -17.78 11.63
CA GLY A 171 -14.04 -18.14 10.37
C GLY A 171 -14.97 -18.31 9.18
N GLU A 172 -16.05 -19.07 9.31
CA GLU A 172 -17.03 -19.28 8.23
C GLU A 172 -17.79 -18.01 7.86
N TRP A 173 -18.14 -17.19 8.84
CA TRP A 173 -18.77 -15.90 8.61
C TRP A 173 -17.83 -14.96 7.86
N LEU A 174 -16.57 -14.82 8.31
CA LEU A 174 -15.53 -14.02 7.65
C LEU A 174 -15.28 -14.50 6.22
N LEU A 175 -15.19 -15.82 6.02
CA LEU A 175 -15.05 -16.40 4.68
C LEU A 175 -16.19 -15.97 3.75
N THR A 176 -17.43 -16.11 4.22
CA THR A 176 -18.63 -15.73 3.46
C THR A 176 -18.65 -14.23 3.15
N VAL A 177 -18.25 -13.39 4.11
CA VAL A 177 -18.12 -11.94 3.89
C VAL A 177 -17.06 -11.64 2.83
N LEU A 178 -15.88 -12.29 2.90
CA LEU A 178 -14.79 -12.06 1.96
C LEU A 178 -15.10 -12.58 0.56
N ARG A 179 -15.57 -13.83 0.43
CA ARG A 179 -15.81 -14.47 -0.87
C ARG A 179 -17.15 -14.10 -1.50
N GLY A 180 -18.16 -13.81 -0.67
CA GLY A 180 -19.55 -13.69 -1.12
C GLY A 180 -20.25 -15.02 -1.29
N GLY A 181 -19.72 -16.10 -0.69
CA GLY A 181 -20.21 -17.46 -0.75
C GLY A 181 -19.14 -18.48 -0.34
N PRO A 182 -19.41 -19.78 -0.43
CA PRO A 182 -18.45 -20.82 -0.03
C PRO A 182 -17.23 -20.89 -0.96
N ASP A 183 -17.41 -20.55 -2.24
CA ASP A 183 -16.39 -20.66 -3.27
C ASP A 183 -15.87 -19.31 -3.76
N VAL A 184 -14.66 -19.31 -4.35
CA VAL A 184 -14.11 -18.15 -5.05
C VAL A 184 -14.81 -18.00 -6.40
N THR A 185 -15.55 -16.90 -6.54
CA THR A 185 -16.39 -16.61 -7.71
C THR A 185 -16.18 -15.18 -8.18
N ILE A 186 -16.96 -14.75 -9.17
CA ILE A 186 -16.98 -13.36 -9.62
C ILE A 186 -17.36 -12.38 -8.47
N ASN A 187 -18.20 -12.82 -7.54
CA ASN A 187 -18.55 -12.02 -6.37
C ASN A 187 -17.32 -11.76 -5.48
N THR A 188 -16.42 -12.74 -5.38
CA THR A 188 -15.14 -12.57 -4.69
C THR A 188 -14.30 -11.49 -5.37
N LEU A 189 -14.20 -11.53 -6.70
CA LEU A 189 -13.46 -10.52 -7.46
C LEU A 189 -14.02 -9.11 -7.23
N TYR A 190 -15.34 -8.92 -7.30
CA TYR A 190 -15.96 -7.61 -7.07
C TYR A 190 -15.74 -7.10 -5.64
N ARG A 191 -15.79 -7.97 -4.64
CA ARG A 191 -15.53 -7.61 -3.25
C ARG A 191 -14.07 -7.20 -3.04
N PHE A 192 -13.14 -7.99 -3.59
CA PHE A 192 -11.71 -7.67 -3.50
C PHE A 192 -11.36 -6.40 -4.28
N PHE A 193 -12.02 -6.14 -5.41
CA PHE A 193 -11.89 -4.87 -6.12
C PHE A 193 -12.36 -3.70 -5.26
N ALA A 194 -13.54 -3.80 -4.65
CA ALA A 194 -14.06 -2.76 -3.76
C ALA A 194 -13.16 -2.55 -2.52
N LEU A 195 -12.65 -3.64 -1.94
CA LEU A 195 -11.67 -3.58 -0.85
C LEU A 195 -10.41 -2.83 -1.28
N HIS A 196 -9.80 -3.23 -2.40
CA HIS A 196 -8.51 -2.70 -2.87
C HIS A 196 -8.59 -1.23 -3.28
N VAL A 197 -9.69 -0.82 -3.92
CA VAL A 197 -9.80 0.50 -4.55
C VAL A 197 -10.50 1.53 -3.65
N VAL A 198 -11.37 1.10 -2.72
CA VAL A 198 -12.16 2.02 -1.89
C VAL A 198 -11.86 1.84 -0.41
N ILE A 199 -12.13 0.66 0.14
CA ILE A 199 -12.12 0.47 1.60
C ILE A 199 -10.72 0.58 2.17
N LEU A 200 -9.75 -0.14 1.62
CA LEU A 200 -8.37 -0.11 2.10
C LEU A 200 -7.70 1.26 1.89
N PRO A 201 -7.85 1.96 0.74
CA PRO A 201 -7.31 3.31 0.59
C PRO A 201 -7.86 4.32 1.59
N LEU A 202 -9.16 4.32 1.85
CA LEU A 202 -9.76 5.19 2.85
C LEU A 202 -9.25 4.85 4.27
N SER A 203 -9.17 3.56 4.59
CA SER A 203 -8.67 3.10 5.89
C SER A 203 -7.21 3.48 6.13
N ILE A 204 -6.33 3.25 5.13
CA ILE A 204 -4.90 3.54 5.29
C ILE A 204 -4.65 5.05 5.42
N VAL A 205 -5.36 5.89 4.66
CA VAL A 205 -5.23 7.35 4.75
C VAL A 205 -5.64 7.85 6.13
N ALA A 206 -6.76 7.37 6.69
CA ALA A 206 -7.24 7.75 8.00
C ALA A 206 -6.26 7.33 9.12
N ILE A 207 -5.78 6.08 9.10
CA ILE A 207 -4.86 5.57 10.11
C ILE A 207 -3.48 6.18 9.95
N MET A 208 -2.99 6.40 8.72
CA MET A 208 -1.71 7.06 8.46
C MET A 208 -1.74 8.52 8.95
N GLY A 209 -2.83 9.26 8.69
CA GLY A 209 -2.99 10.62 9.22
C GLY A 209 -2.90 10.64 10.74
N THR A 210 -3.56 9.70 11.42
CA THR A 210 -3.49 9.55 12.88
C THR A 210 -2.08 9.17 13.36
N HIS A 211 -1.42 8.23 12.67
CA HIS A 211 -0.04 7.82 12.98
C HIS A 211 0.95 8.99 12.86
N LEU A 212 0.89 9.74 11.77
CA LEU A 212 1.71 10.93 11.58
C LEU A 212 1.42 12.02 12.61
N LEU A 213 0.14 12.21 12.99
CA LEU A 213 -0.25 13.16 14.03
C LEU A 213 0.38 12.80 15.39
N PHE A 214 0.40 11.50 15.74
CA PHE A 214 1.05 11.06 16.98
C PHE A 214 2.56 11.29 16.93
N ILE A 215 3.23 11.01 15.81
CA ILE A 215 4.66 11.30 15.62
C ILE A 215 4.93 12.80 15.73
N GLN A 216 4.04 13.63 15.18
CA GLN A 216 4.19 15.09 15.26
C GLN A 216 4.06 15.59 16.71
N ARG A 217 3.15 15.03 17.50
CA ARG A 217 2.92 15.44 18.89
C ARG A 217 3.94 14.89 19.87
N GLN A 218 4.34 13.62 19.72
CA GLN A 218 5.22 12.91 20.66
C GLN A 218 6.70 13.02 20.29
N GLY A 219 7.01 13.38 19.05
CA GLY A 219 8.36 13.35 18.51
C GLY A 219 8.87 11.93 18.21
N MET A 220 10.02 11.85 17.58
CA MET A 220 10.71 10.58 17.31
C MET A 220 11.39 10.07 18.60
N ALA A 221 11.50 8.75 18.75
CA ALA A 221 12.19 8.15 19.90
C ALA A 221 13.69 8.42 19.84
N ALA A 222 14.31 8.72 20.97
CA ALA A 222 15.76 8.79 21.07
C ALA A 222 16.38 7.38 20.94
N PRO A 223 17.61 7.26 20.43
CA PRO A 223 18.34 5.99 20.39
C PRO A 223 18.48 5.37 21.78
N VAL A 224 18.48 4.05 21.86
CA VAL A 224 18.67 3.34 23.12
C VAL A 224 20.04 3.68 23.75
N GLY A 225 20.04 4.01 25.06
CA GLY A 225 21.26 4.40 25.77
C GLY A 225 21.62 5.89 25.68
N HIS A 226 20.83 6.68 24.99
CA HIS A 226 21.02 8.14 24.88
C HIS A 226 19.84 8.90 25.49
N ASP A 227 19.65 8.73 26.81
CA ASP A 227 18.54 9.39 27.54
C ASP A 227 18.66 10.93 27.59
N LYS A 228 19.85 11.46 27.34
CA LYS A 228 20.06 12.88 27.04
C LYS A 228 20.33 13.00 25.54
N ALA A 229 19.36 13.53 24.83
CA ALA A 229 19.44 13.70 23.38
C ALA A 229 20.80 14.28 22.96
N PRO A 230 21.58 13.56 22.12
CA PRO A 230 22.70 14.21 21.43
C PRO A 230 22.13 15.35 20.61
N ARG A 231 22.96 16.31 20.23
CA ARG A 231 22.55 17.47 19.42
C ARG A 231 21.63 17.00 18.29
N GLY A 232 20.35 17.37 18.37
CA GLY A 232 19.35 16.98 17.40
C GLY A 232 19.64 17.59 16.02
N MET A 233 19.28 16.88 14.97
CA MET A 233 19.26 17.46 13.63
C MET A 233 17.98 18.27 13.48
N ARG A 234 18.05 19.46 12.88
CA ARG A 234 16.85 20.23 12.53
C ARG A 234 15.96 19.43 11.60
N PHE A 235 14.66 19.40 11.88
CA PHE A 235 13.73 18.72 11.01
C PHE A 235 13.70 19.38 9.61
N PHE A 236 13.59 20.70 9.58
CA PHE A 236 13.68 21.50 8.35
C PHE A 236 14.86 22.47 8.46
N PRO A 237 15.72 22.55 7.45
CA PRO A 237 15.71 21.81 6.19
C PRO A 237 16.42 20.44 6.21
N ASP A 238 17.27 20.16 7.23
CA ASP A 238 18.32 19.15 7.15
C ASP A 238 17.79 17.72 7.02
N PHE A 239 16.86 17.31 7.90
CA PHE A 239 16.27 15.97 7.87
C PHE A 239 15.42 15.78 6.60
N MET A 240 14.60 16.78 6.27
CA MET A 240 13.68 16.70 5.15
C MET A 240 14.40 16.65 3.79
N LEU A 241 15.50 17.38 3.61
CA LEU A 241 16.30 17.31 2.38
C LEU A 241 16.98 15.95 2.21
N ARG A 242 17.43 15.33 3.29
CA ARG A 242 18.00 13.97 3.25
C ARG A 242 16.94 12.93 2.93
N ASP A 243 15.74 13.07 3.48
CA ASP A 243 14.62 12.18 3.16
C ASP A 243 14.22 12.32 1.68
N LEU A 244 14.17 13.56 1.16
CA LEU A 244 13.93 13.80 -0.27
C LEU A 244 15.03 13.20 -1.16
N LEU A 245 16.29 13.28 -0.77
CA LEU A 245 17.39 12.63 -1.49
C LEU A 245 17.21 11.11 -1.50
N LEU A 246 16.83 10.51 -0.37
CA LEU A 246 16.50 9.10 -0.31
C LEU A 246 15.33 8.75 -1.27
N TRP A 247 14.29 9.56 -1.31
CA TRP A 247 13.15 9.37 -2.24
C TRP A 247 13.60 9.38 -3.70
N LEU A 248 14.52 10.26 -4.08
CA LEU A 248 15.11 10.28 -5.43
C LEU A 248 15.90 8.99 -5.73
N ILE A 249 16.69 8.51 -4.78
CA ILE A 249 17.41 7.24 -4.91
C ILE A 249 16.42 6.08 -5.07
N LEU A 250 15.39 6.03 -4.23
CA LEU A 250 14.36 5.00 -4.31
C LEU A 250 13.59 5.05 -5.63
N LEU A 251 13.33 6.25 -6.16
CA LEU A 251 12.71 6.43 -7.49
C LEU A 251 13.58 5.86 -8.60
N ILE A 252 14.91 6.10 -8.55
CA ILE A 252 15.85 5.53 -9.52
C ILE A 252 15.85 4.00 -9.43
N VAL A 253 15.97 3.44 -8.22
CA VAL A 253 15.94 1.98 -8.00
C VAL A 253 14.64 1.39 -8.52
N LEU A 254 13.50 1.98 -8.18
CA LEU A 254 12.18 1.53 -8.62
C LEU A 254 12.04 1.58 -10.15
N THR A 255 12.51 2.67 -10.76
CA THR A 255 12.48 2.81 -12.24
C THR A 255 13.37 1.78 -12.90
N CYS A 256 14.58 1.55 -12.37
CA CYS A 256 15.46 0.50 -12.89
C CYS A 256 14.82 -0.89 -12.79
N LEU A 257 14.22 -1.23 -11.65
CA LEU A 257 13.50 -2.50 -11.49
C LEU A 257 12.33 -2.61 -12.48
N ALA A 258 11.56 -1.55 -12.64
CA ALA A 258 10.40 -1.56 -13.55
C ALA A 258 10.79 -1.68 -15.03
N VAL A 259 11.91 -1.11 -15.44
CA VAL A 259 12.38 -1.11 -16.83
C VAL A 259 13.14 -2.38 -17.17
N PHE A 260 14.09 -2.80 -16.32
CA PHE A 260 14.96 -3.95 -16.61
C PHE A 260 14.32 -5.29 -16.21
N LEU A 261 13.38 -5.29 -15.26
CA LEU A 261 12.62 -6.45 -14.81
C LEU A 261 11.11 -6.17 -14.89
N PRO A 262 10.58 -5.92 -16.10
CA PRO A 262 9.19 -5.54 -16.26
C PRO A 262 8.24 -6.62 -15.75
N TYR A 263 7.23 -6.21 -14.98
CA TYR A 263 6.30 -7.11 -14.33
C TYR A 263 5.07 -7.35 -15.21
N GLY A 264 4.92 -8.59 -15.71
CA GLY A 264 3.69 -8.92 -16.41
C GLY A 264 3.73 -10.12 -17.35
N PRO A 265 2.56 -10.61 -17.78
CA PRO A 265 2.44 -11.79 -18.65
C PRO A 265 2.97 -11.55 -20.07
N ALA A 266 3.10 -10.30 -20.50
CA ALA A 266 3.57 -9.99 -21.86
C ALA A 266 5.08 -10.13 -22.02
N PHE A 267 5.86 -10.23 -20.94
CA PHE A 267 7.31 -10.28 -20.98
C PHE A 267 7.80 -11.68 -20.55
N PRO A 268 8.35 -12.50 -21.48
CA PRO A 268 8.92 -13.80 -21.16
C PRO A 268 10.04 -13.70 -20.14
N GLY A 269 10.02 -14.54 -19.10
CA GLY A 269 11.02 -14.54 -18.04
C GLY A 269 10.84 -13.47 -16.97
N SER A 270 9.91 -12.53 -17.14
CA SER A 270 9.61 -11.51 -16.12
C SER A 270 8.85 -12.09 -14.92
N PRO A 271 8.91 -11.43 -13.73
CA PRO A 271 8.03 -11.78 -12.62
C PRO A 271 6.57 -11.76 -13.06
N GLY A 272 5.81 -12.81 -12.74
CA GLY A 272 4.43 -12.97 -13.17
C GLY A 272 4.20 -13.46 -14.62
N SER A 273 5.26 -13.73 -15.40
CA SER A 273 5.14 -14.28 -16.78
C SER A 273 4.49 -15.67 -16.82
N TRP A 274 4.61 -16.45 -15.77
CA TRP A 274 4.01 -17.76 -15.60
C TRP A 274 2.49 -17.72 -15.34
N ALA A 275 1.95 -16.59 -14.92
CA ALA A 275 0.52 -16.37 -14.64
C ALA A 275 -0.26 -15.95 -15.89
N ARG A 276 0.09 -16.47 -17.08
CA ARG A 276 -0.47 -16.03 -18.37
C ARG A 276 -1.87 -16.51 -18.68
N LYS A 277 -2.32 -17.61 -18.06
CA LYS A 277 -3.59 -18.22 -18.42
C LYS A 277 -4.76 -17.54 -17.72
N PRO A 278 -5.79 -17.09 -18.46
CA PRO A 278 -7.04 -16.65 -17.87
C PRO A 278 -7.80 -17.84 -17.25
N MET A 279 -8.64 -17.58 -16.28
CA MET A 279 -9.47 -18.59 -15.60
C MET A 279 -10.60 -19.13 -16.49
N ARG A 280 -10.28 -19.66 -17.67
CA ARG A 280 -11.30 -20.19 -18.63
C ARG A 280 -11.80 -21.59 -18.31
N TRP A 281 -11.01 -22.42 -17.64
CA TRP A 281 -11.36 -23.82 -17.41
C TRP A 281 -12.54 -24.03 -16.46
N ARG A 282 -12.71 -23.19 -15.44
CA ARG A 282 -13.86 -23.29 -14.53
C ARG A 282 -15.18 -22.84 -15.15
N GLN A 283 -15.13 -21.97 -16.14
CA GLN A 283 -16.33 -21.56 -16.88
C GLN A 283 -16.94 -22.74 -17.68
N ARG A 284 -16.09 -23.62 -18.24
CA ARG A 284 -16.56 -24.81 -18.96
C ARG A 284 -17.21 -25.83 -18.04
N THR A 285 -16.65 -26.07 -16.85
CA THR A 285 -17.23 -27.02 -15.87
C THR A 285 -18.56 -26.55 -15.29
N LEU A 286 -18.73 -25.25 -15.08
CA LEU A 286 -20.02 -24.68 -14.62
C LEU A 286 -21.08 -24.64 -15.75
N ALA A 287 -20.64 -24.44 -17.00
CA ALA A 287 -21.52 -24.45 -18.17
C ALA A 287 -21.84 -25.87 -18.66
N SER A 288 -21.03 -26.87 -18.32
CA SER A 288 -21.20 -28.27 -18.70
C SER A 288 -21.84 -29.13 -17.61
N SER A 289 -22.27 -28.56 -16.49
CA SER A 289 -23.16 -29.21 -15.54
C SER A 289 -24.49 -29.45 -16.25
N PRO A 290 -24.89 -30.70 -16.57
CA PRO A 290 -26.17 -30.92 -17.22
C PRO A 290 -27.23 -30.43 -16.23
N SER A 291 -27.98 -29.38 -16.63
CA SER A 291 -29.27 -29.08 -16.03
C SER A 291 -30.04 -30.39 -16.00
N GLY A 292 -30.28 -30.93 -14.80
CA GLY A 292 -30.99 -32.17 -14.62
C GLY A 292 -32.27 -32.18 -15.45
N THR A 293 -32.30 -33.03 -16.43
CA THR A 293 -33.49 -33.35 -17.20
C THR A 293 -34.45 -34.00 -16.21
N PHE A 294 -35.40 -33.23 -15.76
CA PHE A 294 -36.55 -33.71 -15.00
C PHE A 294 -37.36 -34.53 -15.99
N CYS A 295 -37.11 -35.86 -16.03
CA CYS A 295 -37.94 -36.81 -16.78
C CYS A 295 -39.24 -36.95 -16.02
N GLY A 296 -40.25 -36.17 -16.41
CA GLY A 296 -41.63 -36.39 -15.99
C GLY A 296 -42.17 -37.65 -16.68
N SER A 297 -42.27 -38.74 -15.94
CA SER A 297 -43.03 -39.89 -16.34
C SER A 297 -44.52 -39.57 -16.20
N THR A 298 -45.18 -39.24 -17.29
CA THR A 298 -46.65 -39.33 -17.38
C THR A 298 -47.00 -40.77 -17.75
N SER A 299 -47.50 -41.52 -16.77
CA SER A 299 -48.23 -42.78 -17.01
C SER A 299 -49.69 -42.44 -17.36
N SER A 300 -50.13 -42.83 -18.51
CA SER A 300 -51.52 -43.08 -18.88
C SER A 300 -51.88 -44.52 -18.62
#